data_563472f5432dceda6102abb81422e3f5
#
_entry.id   563472f5432dceda6102abb81422e3f5
#
_cell.length_a   1.000
_cell.length_b   1.000
_cell.length_c   1.000
_cell.angle_alpha   90.00
_cell.angle_beta   90.00
_cell.angle_gamma   90.00
#
_symmetry.space_group_name_H-M   'P 1'
#
loop_
_entity.id
_entity.type
_entity.pdbx_description
1 polymer ?
#
loop_
_entity_poly.entity_id
_entity_poly.type
_entity_poly.pdbx_seq_one_letter_code
_entity_poly.pdbx_strand_id
1 'polypeptide(L)'
;MGLTKAKYLQELWGRYFDPSWVGSGSFTYQQNTKAEAFSAAVWEIVHEDFPVSPLGWDVTVDSTAGILGFRAAYLDTDMANYMLHSLDGTGPRADLRVFSYNGQQDYLAEVPEPATIALLGLGGAFSLLRRKKMASQVRE
;
A
#
# COMPACT_ATOMS: atom_id res chain seq x y z
N MET A 1 3.19 4.40 -15.87
CA MET A 1 4.03 4.41 -14.63
C MET A 1 5.18 3.41 -14.81
N GLY A 2 6.45 3.82 -14.53
CA GLY A 2 7.61 2.93 -14.65
C GLY A 2 7.79 2.02 -13.42
N LEU A 3 8.64 0.97 -13.55
CA LEU A 3 8.88 -0.02 -12.47
C LEU A 3 9.36 0.61 -11.15
N THR A 4 10.16 1.69 -11.22
CA THR A 4 10.65 2.39 -10.04
C THR A 4 9.53 3.04 -9.24
N LYS A 5 8.64 3.77 -9.90
CA LYS A 5 7.47 4.40 -9.26
C LYS A 5 6.52 3.32 -8.69
N ALA A 6 6.30 2.22 -9.42
CA ALA A 6 5.49 1.10 -8.95
C ALA A 6 6.04 0.50 -7.65
N LYS A 7 7.38 0.35 -7.54
CA LYS A 7 8.04 -0.15 -6.33
C LYS A 7 7.79 0.75 -5.12
N TYR A 8 7.92 2.07 -5.28
CA TYR A 8 7.66 3.02 -4.20
C TYR A 8 6.17 3.12 -3.84
N LEU A 9 5.29 2.98 -4.82
CA LEU A 9 3.84 2.93 -4.57
C LEU A 9 3.45 1.71 -3.74
N GLN A 10 4.01 0.53 -4.05
CA GLN A 10 3.82 -0.69 -3.26
C GLN A 10 4.35 -0.53 -1.83
N GLU A 11 5.49 0.13 -1.66
CA GLU A 11 6.07 0.41 -0.35
C GLU A 11 5.25 1.42 0.43
N LEU A 12 4.79 2.51 -0.20
CA LEU A 12 3.90 3.50 0.42
C LEU A 12 2.65 2.79 0.97
N TRP A 13 2.04 1.93 0.16
CA TRP A 13 0.87 1.16 0.55
C TRP A 13 1.16 0.23 1.71
N GLY A 14 2.22 -0.56 1.64
CA GLY A 14 2.60 -1.51 2.69
C GLY A 14 2.99 -0.86 4.02
N ARG A 15 3.47 0.40 4.00
CA ARG A 15 3.83 1.15 5.22
C ARG A 15 2.66 1.88 5.85
N TYR A 16 1.75 2.44 5.04
CA TYR A 16 0.83 3.50 5.50
C TYR A 16 -0.64 3.23 5.27
N PHE A 17 -0.99 2.32 4.36
CA PHE A 17 -2.40 2.02 4.14
C PHE A 17 -3.02 1.37 5.37
N ASP A 18 -4.13 1.93 5.83
CA ASP A 18 -4.89 1.39 6.96
C ASP A 18 -6.29 0.96 6.46
N PRO A 19 -6.63 -0.34 6.53
CA PRO A 19 -7.94 -0.84 6.10
C PRO A 19 -9.12 -0.18 6.83
N SER A 20 -8.90 0.42 7.99
CA SER A 20 -9.95 1.16 8.72
C SER A 20 -10.44 2.41 8.00
N TRP A 21 -9.71 2.89 6.97
CA TRP A 21 -10.13 4.01 6.13
C TRP A 21 -11.15 3.63 5.06
N VAL A 22 -11.42 2.34 4.90
CA VAL A 22 -12.32 1.81 3.87
C VAL A 22 -13.62 1.34 4.51
N GLY A 23 -14.76 1.74 3.95
CA GLY A 23 -16.06 1.29 4.41
C GLY A 23 -17.10 2.39 4.45
N SER A 24 -18.29 2.06 4.98
CA SER A 24 -19.45 2.97 5.05
C SER A 24 -19.67 3.59 6.44
N GLY A 25 -18.65 3.53 7.32
CA GLY A 25 -18.75 4.06 8.68
C GLY A 25 -18.48 5.57 8.77
N SER A 26 -18.67 6.12 9.98
CA SER A 26 -18.18 7.46 10.30
C SER A 26 -16.71 7.38 10.67
N PHE A 27 -15.87 8.16 9.99
CA PHE A 27 -14.44 8.24 10.25
C PHE A 27 -14.13 9.37 11.23
N THR A 28 -13.12 9.17 12.05
CA THR A 28 -12.58 10.23 12.89
C THR A 28 -11.84 11.27 12.06
N TYR A 29 -11.70 12.48 12.59
CA TYR A 29 -10.90 13.52 11.94
C TYR A 29 -9.49 13.05 11.62
N GLN A 30 -8.84 12.32 12.54
CA GLN A 30 -7.49 11.80 12.33
C GLN A 30 -7.42 10.74 11.21
N GLN A 31 -8.43 9.88 11.11
CA GLN A 31 -8.50 8.90 10.02
C GLN A 31 -8.63 9.60 8.67
N ASN A 32 -9.52 10.60 8.57
CA ASN A 32 -9.68 11.38 7.35
C ASN A 32 -8.38 12.10 6.96
N THR A 33 -7.74 12.81 7.90
CA THR A 33 -6.48 13.51 7.64
C THR A 33 -5.39 12.58 7.12
N LYS A 34 -5.23 11.39 7.73
CA LYS A 34 -4.25 10.39 7.28
C LYS A 34 -4.59 9.82 5.91
N ALA A 35 -5.87 9.52 5.66
CA ALA A 35 -6.33 9.00 4.37
C ALA A 35 -6.14 10.02 3.24
N GLU A 36 -6.41 11.30 3.50
CA GLU A 36 -6.20 12.40 2.57
C GLU A 36 -4.71 12.58 2.24
N ALA A 37 -3.85 12.60 3.27
CA ALA A 37 -2.40 12.69 3.10
C ALA A 37 -1.83 11.49 2.32
N PHE A 38 -2.29 10.28 2.65
CA PHE A 38 -1.93 9.06 1.91
C PHE A 38 -2.36 9.15 0.44
N SER A 39 -3.59 9.60 0.18
CA SER A 39 -4.10 9.77 -1.18
C SER A 39 -3.27 10.78 -1.98
N ALA A 40 -2.88 11.90 -1.36
CA ALA A 40 -2.01 12.89 -1.98
C ALA A 40 -0.63 12.31 -2.33
N ALA A 41 -0.04 11.51 -1.43
CA ALA A 41 1.22 10.82 -1.70
C ALA A 41 1.11 9.80 -2.84
N VAL A 42 -0.02 9.10 -2.97
CA VAL A 42 -0.31 8.21 -4.11
C VAL A 42 -0.34 9.00 -5.41
N TRP A 43 -1.08 10.13 -5.44
CA TRP A 43 -1.20 10.98 -6.62
C TRP A 43 0.14 11.58 -7.05
N GLU A 44 0.96 12.01 -6.10
CA GLU A 44 2.31 12.49 -6.35
C GLU A 44 3.15 11.43 -7.07
N ILE A 45 3.22 10.19 -6.55
CA ILE A 45 3.97 9.10 -7.19
C ILE A 45 3.43 8.79 -8.59
N VAL A 46 2.12 8.84 -8.78
CA VAL A 46 1.49 8.47 -10.07
C VAL A 46 1.72 9.53 -11.13
N HIS A 47 1.53 10.80 -10.81
CA HIS A 47 1.49 11.89 -11.79
C HIS A 47 2.82 12.60 -11.96
N GLU A 48 3.57 12.85 -10.88
CA GLU A 48 4.84 13.55 -10.97
C GLU A 48 5.95 12.66 -11.55
N ASP A 49 6.92 13.27 -12.20
CA ASP A 49 8.12 12.57 -12.67
C ASP A 49 8.91 12.03 -11.47
N PHE A 50 9.59 10.90 -11.66
CA PHE A 50 10.40 10.34 -10.59
C PHE A 50 11.65 11.22 -10.38
N PRO A 51 11.79 11.82 -9.19
CA PRO A 51 13.00 12.58 -8.86
C PRO A 51 14.20 11.63 -8.68
N VAL A 52 15.38 12.17 -8.46
CA VAL A 52 16.61 11.37 -8.20
C VAL A 52 16.44 10.43 -6.98
N SER A 53 15.64 10.86 -6.01
CA SER A 53 15.26 10.05 -4.83
C SER A 53 13.87 10.45 -4.34
N PRO A 54 13.21 9.62 -3.51
CA PRO A 54 11.90 9.96 -2.91
C PRO A 54 11.89 11.28 -2.13
N LEU A 55 13.03 11.74 -1.64
CA LEU A 55 13.17 13.04 -0.96
C LEU A 55 12.89 14.24 -1.87
N GLY A 56 12.87 14.04 -3.18
CA GLY A 56 12.56 15.10 -4.14
C GLY A 56 11.08 15.22 -4.48
N TRP A 57 10.24 14.30 -4.03
CA TRP A 57 8.79 14.46 -4.15
C TRP A 57 8.27 15.50 -3.17
N ASP A 58 7.38 16.36 -3.63
CA ASP A 58 6.76 17.41 -2.82
C ASP A 58 5.34 17.70 -3.31
N VAL A 59 4.36 17.21 -2.59
CA VAL A 59 2.93 17.38 -2.95
C VAL A 59 2.48 18.85 -3.02
N THR A 60 3.29 19.81 -2.57
CA THR A 60 2.97 21.24 -2.64
C THR A 60 3.40 21.90 -3.95
N VAL A 61 4.20 21.21 -4.76
CA VAL A 61 4.80 21.73 -5.98
C VAL A 61 4.48 20.81 -7.16
N ASP A 62 3.86 21.35 -8.21
CA ASP A 62 3.76 20.67 -9.50
C ASP A 62 5.14 20.72 -10.18
N SER A 63 5.86 19.62 -10.15
CA SER A 63 7.21 19.49 -10.72
C SER A 63 7.21 18.90 -12.12
N THR A 64 6.06 18.46 -12.63
CA THR A 64 5.92 17.92 -13.98
C THR A 64 5.65 19.01 -14.99
N ALA A 65 6.42 19.03 -16.07
CA ALA A 65 6.19 19.95 -17.17
C ALA A 65 4.90 19.61 -17.91
N GLY A 66 3.92 20.49 -17.89
CA GLY A 66 2.67 20.36 -18.63
C GLY A 66 1.42 20.38 -17.76
N ILE A 67 0.35 19.77 -18.26
CA ILE A 67 -0.98 19.81 -17.62
C ILE A 67 -1.33 18.54 -16.81
N LEU A 68 -0.38 17.65 -16.64
CA LEU A 68 -0.61 16.34 -16.00
C LEU A 68 0.04 16.22 -14.62
N GLY A 69 0.66 17.28 -14.11
CA GLY A 69 1.25 17.29 -12.79
C GLY A 69 0.22 17.32 -11.67
N PHE A 70 0.68 17.08 -10.45
CA PHE A 70 -0.15 17.05 -9.25
C PHE A 70 0.29 18.12 -8.26
N ARG A 71 -0.67 18.73 -7.62
CA ARG A 71 -0.43 19.66 -6.51
C ARG A 71 -1.57 19.54 -5.49
N ALA A 72 -1.21 19.22 -4.26
CA ALA A 72 -2.17 19.15 -3.18
C ALA A 72 -2.50 20.53 -2.59
N ALA A 73 -3.76 20.70 -2.16
CA ALA A 73 -4.22 21.88 -1.42
C ALA A 73 -5.27 21.45 -0.38
N TYR A 74 -5.33 22.20 0.72
CA TYR A 74 -6.33 22.02 1.76
C TYR A 74 -6.30 20.69 2.52
N LEU A 75 -5.13 20.04 2.59
CA LEU A 75 -4.88 18.81 3.36
C LEU A 75 -3.56 18.94 4.14
N ASP A 76 -3.23 17.95 4.96
CA ASP A 76 -1.96 17.87 5.69
C ASP A 76 -0.82 17.48 4.73
N THR A 77 -0.22 18.48 4.08
CA THR A 77 0.88 18.29 3.12
C THR A 77 2.17 17.84 3.79
N ASP A 78 2.40 18.24 5.05
CA ASP A 78 3.59 17.82 5.79
C ASP A 78 3.55 16.31 6.06
N MET A 79 2.37 15.79 6.42
CA MET A 79 2.16 14.34 6.58
C MET A 79 2.33 13.59 5.26
N ALA A 80 1.81 14.11 4.14
CA ALA A 80 1.97 13.48 2.82
C ALA A 80 3.45 13.44 2.42
N ASN A 81 4.18 14.55 2.55
CA ASN A 81 5.61 14.63 2.28
C ASN A 81 6.42 13.72 3.22
N TYR A 82 6.06 13.63 4.51
CA TYR A 82 6.68 12.68 5.43
C TYR A 82 6.54 11.24 4.94
N MET A 83 5.35 10.82 4.49
CA MET A 83 5.13 9.49 3.93
C MET A 83 6.03 9.24 2.72
N LEU A 84 6.10 10.17 1.78
CA LEU A 84 6.95 10.06 0.58
C LEU A 84 8.44 9.99 0.93
N HIS A 85 8.93 10.87 1.80
CA HIS A 85 10.34 10.97 2.16
C HIS A 85 10.84 9.80 3.01
N SER A 86 9.93 9.04 3.63
CA SER A 86 10.28 7.82 4.35
C SER A 86 10.53 6.60 3.47
N LEU A 87 10.21 6.70 2.16
CA LEU A 87 10.37 5.59 1.22
C LEU A 87 11.85 5.44 0.84
N ASP A 88 12.35 4.23 0.92
CA ASP A 88 13.74 3.89 0.59
C ASP A 88 13.86 2.71 -0.39
N GLY A 89 12.71 2.12 -0.75
CA GLY A 89 12.64 0.97 -1.62
C GLY A 89 12.94 -0.37 -0.95
N THR A 90 13.09 -0.40 0.38
CA THR A 90 13.40 -1.63 1.16
C THR A 90 12.29 -2.03 2.12
N GLY A 91 11.30 -1.14 2.36
CA GLY A 91 10.19 -1.38 3.27
C GLY A 91 9.20 -2.46 2.82
N PRO A 92 8.21 -2.76 3.68
CA PRO A 92 7.15 -3.70 3.34
C PRO A 92 6.42 -3.25 2.09
N ARG A 93 6.01 -4.20 1.24
CA ARG A 93 5.31 -3.91 -0.01
C ARG A 93 3.97 -4.62 -0.05
N ALA A 94 2.94 -3.86 -0.41
CA ALA A 94 1.65 -4.43 -0.76
C ALA A 94 1.67 -5.02 -2.17
N ASP A 95 0.94 -6.10 -2.40
CA ASP A 95 0.67 -6.62 -3.75
C ASP A 95 -0.46 -5.80 -4.37
N LEU A 96 -0.10 -4.85 -5.25
CA LEU A 96 -1.04 -3.94 -5.86
C LEU A 96 -1.36 -4.35 -7.30
N ARG A 97 -2.64 -4.28 -7.67
CA ARG A 97 -3.10 -4.38 -9.05
C ARG A 97 -3.73 -3.08 -9.52
N VAL A 98 -3.42 -2.73 -10.75
CA VAL A 98 -4.04 -1.61 -11.45
C VAL A 98 -5.18 -2.14 -12.29
N PHE A 99 -6.36 -1.57 -12.15
CA PHE A 99 -7.50 -1.77 -13.04
C PHE A 99 -7.65 -0.50 -13.87
N SER A 100 -7.34 -0.61 -15.15
CA SER A 100 -7.52 0.49 -16.10
C SER A 100 -8.58 0.13 -17.14
N TYR A 101 -9.43 1.09 -17.46
CA TYR A 101 -10.42 0.98 -18.52
C TYR A 101 -10.39 2.25 -19.37
N ASN A 102 -10.34 2.07 -20.67
CA ASN A 102 -10.18 3.19 -21.60
C ASN A 102 -11.27 4.26 -21.41
N GLY A 103 -10.87 5.49 -21.13
CA GLY A 103 -11.76 6.63 -20.89
C GLY A 103 -12.38 6.69 -19.48
N GLN A 104 -11.91 5.89 -18.54
CA GLN A 104 -12.29 5.91 -17.14
C GLN A 104 -11.08 6.16 -16.25
N GLN A 105 -11.34 6.50 -14.98
CA GLN A 105 -10.29 6.63 -13.97
C GLN A 105 -9.70 5.25 -13.65
N ASP A 106 -8.38 5.17 -13.58
CA ASP A 106 -7.69 3.96 -13.14
C ASP A 106 -7.87 3.75 -11.63
N TYR A 107 -7.99 2.50 -11.22
CA TYR A 107 -8.11 2.10 -9.83
C TYR A 107 -6.93 1.25 -9.40
N LEU A 108 -6.46 1.50 -8.18
CA LEU A 108 -5.50 0.65 -7.49
C LEU A 108 -6.24 -0.20 -6.45
N ALA A 109 -5.95 -1.48 -6.40
CA ALA A 109 -6.45 -2.37 -5.37
C ALA A 109 -5.32 -3.24 -4.82
N GLU A 110 -5.30 -3.41 -3.51
CA GLU A 110 -4.47 -4.41 -2.87
C GLU A 110 -5.06 -5.79 -3.10
N VAL A 111 -4.21 -6.74 -3.51
CA VAL A 111 -4.59 -8.15 -3.62
C VAL A 111 -4.27 -8.80 -2.28
N PRO A 112 -5.30 -9.27 -1.54
CA PRO A 112 -5.04 -10.00 -0.30
C PRO A 112 -4.15 -11.20 -0.60
N GLU A 113 -3.16 -11.47 0.26
CA GLU A 113 -2.35 -12.68 0.15
C GLU A 113 -3.28 -13.90 0.02
N PRO A 114 -3.02 -14.80 -0.94
CA PRO A 114 -3.90 -15.95 -1.12
C PRO A 114 -4.07 -16.68 0.20
N ALA A 115 -5.30 -17.01 0.57
CA ALA A 115 -5.63 -17.84 1.74
C ALA A 115 -4.82 -19.16 1.79
N THR A 116 -4.09 -19.45 0.74
CA THR A 116 -3.14 -20.55 0.59
C THR A 116 -2.10 -20.57 1.70
N ILE A 117 -1.59 -19.43 2.16
CA ILE A 117 -0.61 -19.37 3.27
C ILE A 117 -1.31 -19.74 4.60
N ALA A 118 -2.52 -19.25 4.82
CA ALA A 118 -3.32 -19.62 6.00
C ALA A 118 -3.70 -21.11 5.97
N LEU A 119 -4.08 -21.64 4.81
CA LEU A 119 -4.38 -23.07 4.61
C LEU A 119 -3.14 -23.95 4.78
N LEU A 120 -1.96 -23.53 4.30
CA LEU A 120 -0.71 -24.27 4.49
C LEU A 120 -0.31 -24.30 5.98
N GLY A 121 -0.46 -23.17 6.68
CA GLY A 121 -0.20 -23.07 8.12
C GLY A 121 -1.14 -23.99 8.92
N LEU A 122 -2.43 -23.96 8.64
CA LEU A 122 -3.42 -24.83 9.27
C LEU A 122 -3.19 -26.32 8.91
N GLY A 123 -2.96 -26.65 7.64
CA GLY A 123 -2.67 -28.01 7.17
C GLY A 123 -1.40 -28.59 7.81
N GLY A 124 -0.37 -27.79 7.95
CA GLY A 124 0.87 -28.17 8.65
C GLY A 124 0.64 -28.45 10.14
N ALA A 125 -0.12 -27.58 10.83
CA ALA A 125 -0.46 -27.77 12.24
C ALA A 125 -1.28 -29.05 12.48
N PHE A 126 -2.29 -29.32 11.65
CA PHE A 126 -3.08 -30.56 11.71
C PHE A 126 -2.24 -31.82 11.45
N SER A 127 -1.27 -31.77 10.55
CA SER A 127 -0.37 -32.89 10.25
C SER A 127 0.53 -33.21 11.45
N LEU A 128 1.03 -32.19 12.14
CA LEU A 128 1.86 -32.36 13.34
C LEU A 128 1.05 -32.90 14.53
N LEU A 129 -0.19 -32.47 14.70
CA LEU A 129 -1.09 -32.98 15.75
C LEU A 129 -1.47 -34.45 15.53
N ARG A 130 -1.69 -34.87 14.28
CA ARG A 130 -1.95 -36.27 13.93
C ARG A 130 -0.75 -37.18 14.23
N ARG A 131 0.46 -36.75 13.94
CA ARG A 131 1.69 -37.53 14.25
C ARG A 131 1.87 -37.76 15.76
N LYS A 132 1.57 -36.79 16.61
CA LYS A 132 1.64 -36.94 18.07
C LYS A 132 0.64 -37.97 18.59
N LYS A 133 -0.59 -38.04 18.06
CA LYS A 133 -1.59 -39.06 18.46
C LYS A 133 -1.21 -40.48 18.09
N MET A 134 -0.60 -40.70 16.93
CA MET A 134 -0.13 -42.03 16.53
C MET A 134 1.06 -42.54 17.39
N ALA A 135 1.96 -41.63 17.79
CA ALA A 135 3.09 -42.03 18.62
C ALA A 135 2.71 -42.42 20.07
N SER A 136 1.55 -41.98 20.56
CA SER A 136 1.08 -42.36 21.90
C SER A 136 0.34 -43.69 21.94
N GLN A 137 -0.14 -44.22 20.82
CA GLN A 137 -0.85 -45.51 20.74
C GLN A 137 0.09 -46.72 20.53
N VAL A 138 1.34 -46.53 20.24
CA VAL A 138 2.33 -47.60 20.03
C VAL A 138 3.05 -48.00 21.34
N ARG A 139 2.70 -47.42 22.48
CA ARG A 139 3.35 -47.65 23.79
C ARG A 139 2.47 -48.38 24.79
N GLU A 140 1.37 -48.97 24.39
CA GLU A 140 0.61 -49.97 25.11
C GLU A 140 0.77 -51.34 24.43
#